data_b4bc5effdae8846ab269cefee0ef9b47
#
_entry.id   b4bc5effdae8846ab269cefee0ef9b47
#
_cell.length_a   1.000
_cell.length_b   1.000
_cell.length_c   1.000
_cell.angle_alpha   90.00
_cell.angle_beta   90.00
_cell.angle_gamma   90.00
#
_symmetry.space_group_name_H-M   'P 1'
#
loop_
_entity.id
_entity.type
_entity.pdbx_description
1 polymer ?
#
loop_
_entity_poly.entity_id
_entity_poly.type
_entity_poly.pdbx_seq_one_letter_code
_entity_poly.pdbx_strand_id
1 'polypeptide(L)'
;ITINNPESDDADVSIDIFNPAGDKAEACGNGTRCVAKILFNENNEKETLKILSDAGTLIAKKAGDEISVNMGKMTTDWEKIPLSKEMDPLNIPIEVEGFDKGVAVNIGNPHVVFFGKSIENINLSQLGPKIEKHNFFPNKTNVEFIEILNSNTIKMKVWERGAGVTLACGSGACAAVYAGLKKKLLESSAEVQLEKGSLHINIIDEQAIMTGPAEISYSGSIQIQ
;
A
#
# COMPACT_ATOMS: atom_id res chain seq x y z
N ILE A 1 4.71 2.26 -15.84
CA ILE A 1 4.59 3.65 -15.35
C ILE A 1 5.21 4.55 -16.39
N THR A 2 4.50 5.63 -16.76
CA THR A 2 5.06 6.73 -17.56
C THR A 2 5.35 7.91 -16.64
N ILE A 3 6.40 8.67 -16.95
CA ILE A 3 6.77 9.92 -16.26
C ILE A 3 6.54 11.02 -17.28
N ASN A 4 5.67 11.98 -16.94
CA ASN A 4 5.23 13.02 -17.84
C ASN A 4 5.48 14.41 -17.22
N ASN A 5 5.53 15.46 -18.04
CA ASN A 5 5.50 16.81 -17.54
C ASN A 5 4.15 17.08 -16.85
N PRO A 6 4.14 17.74 -15.69
CA PRO A 6 2.88 18.05 -15.01
C PRO A 6 2.11 19.13 -15.78
N GLU A 7 0.78 19.06 -15.70
CA GLU A 7 -0.10 20.08 -16.31
C GLU A 7 -0.18 21.38 -15.48
N SER A 8 0.36 21.37 -14.26
CA SER A 8 0.38 22.53 -13.36
C SER A 8 1.75 22.70 -12.71
N ASP A 9 2.07 23.94 -12.31
CA ASP A 9 3.31 24.29 -11.59
C ASP A 9 3.35 23.77 -10.14
N ASP A 10 2.29 23.12 -9.67
CA ASP A 10 2.19 22.59 -8.30
C ASP A 10 2.84 21.23 -8.12
N ALA A 11 3.27 20.58 -9.18
CA ALA A 11 3.96 19.28 -9.16
C ALA A 11 5.28 19.34 -9.95
N ASP A 12 6.22 18.49 -9.59
CA ASP A 12 7.49 18.35 -10.30
C ASP A 12 7.37 17.46 -11.54
N VAL A 13 6.52 16.42 -11.43
CA VAL A 13 6.19 15.48 -12.51
C VAL A 13 4.78 14.96 -12.34
N SER A 14 4.21 14.40 -13.41
CA SER A 14 3.03 13.54 -13.33
C SER A 14 3.38 12.11 -13.73
N ILE A 15 2.65 11.13 -13.16
CA ILE A 15 2.84 9.72 -13.49
C ILE A 15 1.50 9.07 -13.83
N ASP A 16 1.53 8.20 -14.86
CA ASP A 16 0.46 7.25 -15.10
C ASP A 16 0.94 5.83 -14.77
N ILE A 17 0.13 5.10 -14.05
CA ILE A 17 0.42 3.73 -13.63
C ILE A 17 -0.52 2.80 -14.40
N PHE A 18 0.03 1.75 -15.00
CA PHE A 18 -0.75 0.78 -15.77
C PHE A 18 -0.56 -0.63 -15.21
N ASN A 19 -1.66 -1.36 -15.11
CA ASN A 19 -1.65 -2.79 -14.85
C ASN A 19 -1.14 -3.58 -16.08
N PRO A 20 -0.78 -4.86 -15.94
CA PRO A 20 -0.37 -5.70 -17.08
C PRO A 20 -1.40 -5.81 -18.19
N ALA A 21 -2.68 -5.63 -17.87
CA ALA A 21 -3.79 -5.64 -18.84
C ALA A 21 -3.94 -4.32 -19.64
N GLY A 22 -3.17 -3.27 -19.27
CA GLY A 22 -3.18 -1.95 -19.90
C GLY A 22 -4.16 -0.95 -19.30
N ASP A 23 -4.98 -1.34 -18.34
CA ASP A 23 -5.84 -0.43 -17.58
C ASP A 23 -5.04 0.39 -16.55
N LYS A 24 -5.49 1.62 -16.28
CA LYS A 24 -4.86 2.48 -15.27
C LYS A 24 -5.08 1.95 -13.85
N ALA A 25 -4.03 2.03 -13.04
CA ALA A 25 -4.07 1.80 -11.61
C ALA A 25 -4.02 3.15 -10.86
N GLU A 26 -4.84 3.29 -9.84
CA GLU A 26 -5.01 4.54 -9.08
C GLU A 26 -3.74 4.94 -8.31
N ALA A 27 -3.03 3.96 -7.72
CA ALA A 27 -1.82 4.19 -6.94
C ALA A 27 -0.89 2.97 -6.94
N CYS A 28 0.42 3.22 -6.90
CA CYS A 28 1.44 2.20 -6.69
C CYS A 28 2.60 2.79 -5.88
N GLY A 29 2.60 2.60 -4.57
CA GLY A 29 3.63 3.16 -3.70
C GLY A 29 5.05 2.67 -4.03
N ASN A 30 5.21 1.41 -4.44
CA ASN A 30 6.49 0.88 -4.88
C ASN A 30 6.98 1.60 -6.15
N GLY A 31 6.10 1.77 -7.14
CA GLY A 31 6.40 2.49 -8.36
C GLY A 31 6.74 3.96 -8.12
N THR A 32 6.02 4.62 -7.22
CA THR A 32 6.30 6.02 -6.85
C THR A 32 7.70 6.17 -6.25
N ARG A 33 8.15 5.23 -5.38
CA ARG A 33 9.54 5.25 -4.87
C ARG A 33 10.57 5.07 -5.99
N CYS A 34 10.32 4.17 -6.95
CA CYS A 34 11.21 3.98 -8.10
C CYS A 34 11.31 5.25 -8.96
N VAL A 35 10.20 5.91 -9.25
CA VAL A 35 10.18 7.19 -9.97
C VAL A 35 10.96 8.25 -9.20
N ALA A 36 10.69 8.40 -7.90
CA ALA A 36 11.41 9.35 -7.06
C ALA A 36 12.93 9.09 -7.05
N LYS A 37 13.36 7.81 -7.00
CA LYS A 37 14.79 7.44 -7.07
C LYS A 37 15.45 7.89 -8.37
N ILE A 38 14.79 7.69 -9.51
CA ILE A 38 15.30 8.13 -10.81
C ILE A 38 15.46 9.65 -10.81
N LEU A 39 14.43 10.40 -10.42
CA LEU A 39 14.46 11.86 -10.44
C LEU A 39 15.45 12.46 -9.44
N PHE A 40 15.62 11.85 -8.26
CA PHE A 40 16.65 12.26 -7.31
C PHE A 40 18.08 11.98 -7.82
N ASN A 41 18.27 10.92 -8.60
CA ASN A 41 19.58 10.65 -9.24
C ASN A 41 19.87 11.64 -10.38
N GLU A 42 18.85 12.12 -11.11
CA GLU A 42 18.99 13.14 -12.15
C GLU A 42 19.27 14.52 -11.56
N ASN A 43 18.72 14.81 -10.37
CA ASN A 43 18.95 16.06 -9.65
C ASN A 43 19.23 15.78 -8.15
N ASN A 44 20.52 15.59 -7.84
CA ASN A 44 20.97 15.24 -6.50
C ASN A 44 20.76 16.34 -5.43
N GLU A 45 20.58 17.59 -5.83
CA GLU A 45 20.31 18.70 -4.90
C GLU A 45 18.86 18.70 -4.38
N LYS A 46 17.96 18.01 -5.08
CA LYS A 46 16.55 17.96 -4.72
C LYS A 46 16.33 16.94 -3.59
N GLU A 47 15.72 17.37 -2.50
CA GLU A 47 15.43 16.57 -1.31
C GLU A 47 13.96 16.13 -1.22
N THR A 48 13.08 16.82 -1.98
CA THR A 48 11.65 16.59 -1.97
C THR A 48 11.11 16.67 -3.39
N LEU A 49 10.17 15.79 -3.74
CA LEU A 49 9.46 15.76 -5.02
C LEU A 49 7.96 15.73 -4.78
N LYS A 50 7.23 16.51 -5.55
CA LYS A 50 5.78 16.46 -5.67
C LYS A 50 5.43 15.70 -6.95
N ILE A 51 4.84 14.53 -6.80
CA ILE A 51 4.50 13.61 -7.90
C ILE A 51 2.99 13.57 -8.02
N LEU A 52 2.45 14.06 -9.13
CA LEU A 52 1.01 14.01 -9.42
C LEU A 52 0.66 12.61 -9.96
N SER A 53 -0.38 12.00 -9.42
CA SER A 53 -0.96 10.73 -9.85
C SER A 53 -2.48 10.82 -9.87
N ASP A 54 -3.17 9.79 -10.40
CA ASP A 54 -4.64 9.72 -10.36
C ASP A 54 -5.18 9.70 -8.92
N ALA A 55 -4.39 9.24 -7.94
CA ALA A 55 -4.72 9.30 -6.50
C ALA A 55 -4.47 10.69 -5.87
N GLY A 56 -3.98 11.67 -6.63
CA GLY A 56 -3.60 12.99 -6.17
C GLY A 56 -2.09 13.20 -6.08
N THR A 57 -1.68 14.29 -5.42
CA THR A 57 -0.27 14.65 -5.28
C THR A 57 0.39 13.88 -4.14
N LEU A 58 1.39 13.07 -4.48
CA LEU A 58 2.24 12.36 -3.55
C LEU A 58 3.52 13.15 -3.29
N ILE A 59 3.98 13.17 -2.04
CA ILE A 59 5.22 13.84 -1.65
C ILE A 59 6.25 12.75 -1.37
N ALA A 60 7.32 12.70 -2.18
CA ALA A 60 8.46 11.83 -1.96
C ALA A 60 9.64 12.62 -1.39
N LYS A 61 10.41 12.01 -0.48
CA LYS A 61 11.60 12.60 0.15
C LYS A 61 12.73 11.59 0.21
N LYS A 62 13.96 12.06 0.13
CA LYS A 62 15.12 11.24 0.50
C LYS A 62 15.09 10.92 2.00
N ALA A 63 15.42 9.68 2.35
CA ALA A 63 15.52 9.18 3.72
C ALA A 63 16.80 8.32 3.85
N GLY A 64 17.96 8.98 3.82
CA GLY A 64 19.25 8.31 3.66
C GLY A 64 19.35 7.62 2.29
N ASP A 65 19.58 6.31 2.28
CA ASP A 65 19.64 5.51 1.04
C ASP A 65 18.23 5.09 0.54
N GLU A 66 17.21 5.29 1.36
CA GLU A 66 15.82 4.93 1.06
C GLU A 66 15.01 6.13 0.56
N ILE A 67 13.79 5.84 0.13
CA ILE A 67 12.81 6.84 -0.30
C ILE A 67 11.58 6.77 0.60
N SER A 68 11.20 7.91 1.15
CA SER A 68 9.98 8.10 1.91
C SER A 68 8.90 8.72 1.03
N VAL A 69 7.69 8.16 1.04
CA VAL A 69 6.53 8.68 0.28
C VAL A 69 5.35 8.86 1.23
N ASN A 70 4.76 10.05 1.22
CA ASN A 70 3.46 10.27 1.84
C ASN A 70 2.38 9.66 0.93
N MET A 71 1.77 8.59 1.42
CA MET A 71 0.74 7.80 0.72
C MET A 71 -0.66 8.40 0.86
N GLY A 72 -0.80 9.52 1.57
CA GLY A 72 -2.07 10.18 1.78
C GLY A 72 -2.80 9.77 3.04
N LYS A 73 -4.04 10.28 3.16
CA LYS A 73 -4.87 10.11 4.34
C LYS A 73 -5.61 8.77 4.31
N MET A 74 -5.63 8.11 5.46
CA MET A 74 -6.37 6.86 5.67
C MET A 74 -7.65 7.08 6.46
N THR A 75 -8.61 6.20 6.30
CA THR A 75 -9.87 6.24 7.01
C THR A 75 -10.43 4.84 7.30
N THR A 76 -11.15 4.76 8.40
CA THR A 76 -12.04 3.62 8.73
C THR A 76 -13.52 4.03 8.62
N ASP A 77 -13.85 5.10 7.91
CA ASP A 77 -15.22 5.49 7.61
C ASP A 77 -15.83 4.49 6.61
N TRP A 78 -16.91 3.82 6.99
CA TRP A 78 -17.50 2.73 6.21
C TRP A 78 -18.01 3.19 4.82
N GLU A 79 -18.47 4.42 4.68
CA GLU A 79 -18.91 4.99 3.40
C GLU A 79 -17.72 5.22 2.46
N LYS A 80 -16.59 5.67 3.02
CA LYS A 80 -15.36 5.93 2.25
C LYS A 80 -14.59 4.66 1.90
N ILE A 81 -14.78 3.57 2.69
CA ILE A 81 -14.23 2.23 2.34
C ILE A 81 -15.02 1.59 1.20
N PRO A 82 -16.07 2.09 0.76
CA PRO A 82 -17.39 1.79 0.24
C PRO A 82 -17.87 0.37 0.62
N LEU A 83 -18.13 0.16 1.91
CA LEU A 83 -18.79 -1.06 2.37
C LEU A 83 -20.25 -1.08 1.89
N SER A 84 -20.82 -2.27 1.69
CA SER A 84 -22.16 -2.45 1.14
C SER A 84 -23.30 -1.95 2.05
N LYS A 85 -23.01 -1.72 3.34
CA LYS A 85 -23.91 -1.18 4.35
C LYS A 85 -23.14 -0.67 5.55
N GLU A 86 -23.80 0.12 6.39
CA GLU A 86 -23.25 0.53 7.68
C GLU A 86 -22.92 -0.69 8.55
N MET A 87 -21.66 -0.75 9.00
CA MET A 87 -21.14 -1.75 9.93
C MET A 87 -19.89 -1.21 10.61
N ASP A 88 -19.46 -1.85 11.69
CA ASP A 88 -18.21 -1.52 12.36
C ASP A 88 -16.99 -1.91 11.51
N PRO A 89 -16.25 -0.97 10.94
CA PRO A 89 -15.08 -1.26 10.10
C PRO A 89 -13.94 -1.95 10.84
N LEU A 90 -13.90 -1.83 12.18
CA LEU A 90 -12.88 -2.49 12.99
C LEU A 90 -13.22 -3.96 13.31
N ASN A 91 -14.41 -4.44 12.93
CA ASN A 91 -14.90 -5.80 13.22
C ASN A 91 -15.74 -6.37 12.07
N ILE A 92 -15.20 -6.35 10.85
CA ILE A 92 -15.86 -6.95 9.67
C ILE A 92 -16.12 -8.43 9.93
N PRO A 93 -17.37 -8.90 9.86
CA PRO A 93 -17.74 -10.24 10.28
C PRO A 93 -17.48 -11.28 9.17
N ILE A 94 -16.23 -11.38 8.74
CA ILE A 94 -15.71 -12.44 7.88
C ILE A 94 -14.85 -13.35 8.76
N GLU A 95 -15.22 -14.62 8.82
CA GLU A 95 -14.52 -15.61 9.63
C GLU A 95 -13.38 -16.25 8.82
N VAL A 96 -12.17 -16.18 9.36
CA VAL A 96 -10.98 -16.87 8.85
C VAL A 96 -10.35 -17.61 10.02
N GLU A 97 -10.18 -18.93 9.87
CA GLU A 97 -9.63 -19.77 10.93
C GLU A 97 -8.23 -19.29 11.35
N GLY A 98 -8.06 -19.09 12.66
CA GLY A 98 -6.79 -18.61 13.24
C GLY A 98 -6.58 -17.10 13.20
N PHE A 99 -7.56 -16.34 12.70
CA PHE A 99 -7.50 -14.87 12.60
C PHE A 99 -8.68 -14.21 13.32
N ASP A 100 -8.44 -12.99 13.79
CA ASP A 100 -9.49 -12.11 14.31
C ASP A 100 -10.41 -11.65 13.17
N LYS A 101 -11.52 -10.98 13.51
CA LYS A 101 -12.39 -10.32 12.54
C LYS A 101 -11.61 -9.27 11.75
N GLY A 102 -11.96 -9.13 10.48
CA GLY A 102 -11.29 -8.20 9.59
C GLY A 102 -11.42 -6.73 10.01
N VAL A 103 -10.41 -5.94 9.71
CA VAL A 103 -10.43 -4.47 9.85
C VAL A 103 -10.42 -3.86 8.46
N ALA A 104 -11.46 -3.11 8.12
CA ALA A 104 -11.55 -2.44 6.83
C ALA A 104 -10.94 -1.03 6.89
N VAL A 105 -10.13 -0.69 5.89
CA VAL A 105 -9.41 0.59 5.78
C VAL A 105 -9.44 1.07 4.32
N ASN A 106 -9.46 2.40 4.11
CA ASN A 106 -9.21 3.02 2.82
C ASN A 106 -8.01 3.95 2.89
N ILE A 107 -7.12 3.84 1.89
CA ILE A 107 -5.95 4.69 1.66
C ILE A 107 -5.92 5.18 0.18
N GLY A 108 -7.08 5.48 -0.39
CA GLY A 108 -7.29 5.69 -1.82
C GLY A 108 -7.86 4.48 -2.52
N ASN A 109 -7.66 3.28 -1.95
CA ASN A 109 -8.27 2.02 -2.35
C ASN A 109 -8.66 1.21 -1.10
N PRO A 110 -9.65 0.28 -1.21
CA PRO A 110 -10.12 -0.49 -0.07
C PRO A 110 -9.19 -1.66 0.28
N HIS A 111 -9.02 -1.87 1.59
CA HIS A 111 -8.26 -2.95 2.19
C HIS A 111 -9.06 -3.62 3.30
N VAL A 112 -8.88 -4.92 3.52
CA VAL A 112 -9.33 -5.64 4.71
C VAL A 112 -8.17 -6.41 5.32
N VAL A 113 -7.88 -6.13 6.58
CA VAL A 113 -6.71 -6.61 7.32
C VAL A 113 -7.15 -7.62 8.37
N PHE A 114 -6.55 -8.80 8.38
CA PHE A 114 -6.79 -9.88 9.35
C PHE A 114 -5.54 -10.09 10.20
N PHE A 115 -5.67 -9.98 11.52
CA PHE A 115 -4.60 -10.26 12.48
C PHE A 115 -4.72 -11.69 13.00
N GLY A 116 -3.60 -12.41 13.04
CA GLY A 116 -3.54 -13.79 13.51
C GLY A 116 -2.20 -14.12 14.16
N LYS A 117 -2.09 -15.33 14.72
CA LYS A 117 -0.87 -15.79 15.41
C LYS A 117 0.24 -16.20 14.46
N SER A 118 -0.10 -16.61 13.25
CA SER A 118 0.86 -17.00 12.20
C SER A 118 0.21 -16.89 10.83
N ILE A 119 1.00 -16.43 9.85
CA ILE A 119 0.59 -16.37 8.44
C ILE A 119 1.30 -17.42 7.58
N GLU A 120 2.08 -18.32 8.18
CA GLU A 120 2.98 -19.19 7.46
C GLU A 120 2.23 -20.14 6.52
N ASN A 121 1.17 -20.79 7.03
CA ASN A 121 0.40 -21.80 6.31
C ASN A 121 -0.88 -21.30 5.66
N ILE A 122 -1.04 -19.95 5.53
CA ILE A 122 -2.26 -19.40 4.95
C ILE A 122 -2.31 -19.65 3.44
N ASN A 123 -3.43 -20.19 2.97
CA ASN A 123 -3.69 -20.41 1.55
C ASN A 123 -4.34 -19.17 0.91
N LEU A 124 -3.50 -18.19 0.53
CA LEU A 124 -3.97 -16.94 -0.11
C LEU A 124 -4.75 -17.18 -1.40
N SER A 125 -4.32 -18.15 -2.22
CA SER A 125 -4.99 -18.45 -3.49
C SER A 125 -6.40 -19.00 -3.30
N GLN A 126 -6.72 -19.57 -2.15
CA GLN A 126 -8.05 -20.05 -1.81
C GLN A 126 -8.90 -19.00 -1.10
N LEU A 127 -8.32 -18.26 -0.15
CA LEU A 127 -9.04 -17.29 0.69
C LEU A 127 -9.18 -15.93 0.02
N GLY A 128 -8.11 -15.45 -0.64
CA GLY A 128 -8.05 -14.13 -1.25
C GLY A 128 -9.22 -13.84 -2.19
N PRO A 129 -9.51 -14.70 -3.21
CA PRO A 129 -10.61 -14.45 -4.15
C PRO A 129 -11.99 -14.43 -3.49
N LYS A 130 -12.18 -15.19 -2.40
CA LYS A 130 -13.47 -15.24 -1.69
C LYS A 130 -13.70 -13.96 -0.89
N ILE A 131 -12.63 -13.44 -0.24
CA ILE A 131 -12.70 -12.22 0.57
C ILE A 131 -12.72 -10.99 -0.33
N GLU A 132 -11.87 -10.94 -1.38
CA GLU A 132 -11.86 -9.86 -2.38
C GLU A 132 -13.27 -9.56 -2.91
N LYS A 133 -14.05 -10.62 -3.22
CA LYS A 133 -15.38 -10.55 -3.83
C LYS A 133 -16.51 -10.70 -2.81
N HIS A 134 -16.22 -10.59 -1.52
CA HIS A 134 -17.24 -10.74 -0.50
C HIS A 134 -18.30 -9.63 -0.62
N ASN A 135 -19.57 -9.96 -0.35
CA ASN A 135 -20.70 -9.02 -0.49
C ASN A 135 -20.58 -7.73 0.33
N PHE A 136 -19.70 -7.69 1.32
CA PHE A 136 -19.40 -6.46 2.07
C PHE A 136 -18.57 -5.46 1.26
N PHE A 137 -17.87 -5.91 0.20
CA PHE A 137 -17.01 -5.10 -0.63
C PHE A 137 -17.51 -5.07 -2.10
N PRO A 138 -18.55 -4.26 -2.42
CA PRO A 138 -19.13 -4.22 -3.77
C PRO A 138 -18.11 -3.82 -4.86
N ASN A 139 -17.11 -3.03 -4.50
CA ASN A 139 -16.02 -2.61 -5.39
C ASN A 139 -14.77 -3.51 -5.24
N LYS A 140 -14.92 -4.70 -4.62
CA LYS A 140 -13.83 -5.60 -4.24
C LYS A 140 -12.86 -4.92 -3.25
N THR A 141 -11.89 -5.68 -2.73
CA THR A 141 -10.91 -5.18 -1.74
C THR A 141 -9.58 -5.91 -1.86
N ASN A 142 -8.50 -5.28 -1.43
CA ASN A 142 -7.25 -5.95 -1.13
C ASN A 142 -7.40 -6.68 0.22
N VAL A 143 -6.66 -7.76 0.41
CA VAL A 143 -6.76 -8.61 1.60
C VAL A 143 -5.38 -8.85 2.18
N GLU A 144 -5.16 -8.41 3.41
CA GLU A 144 -3.91 -8.55 4.13
C GLU A 144 -4.05 -9.50 5.31
N PHE A 145 -3.09 -10.42 5.44
CA PHE A 145 -2.95 -11.32 6.60
C PHE A 145 -1.68 -10.97 7.35
N ILE A 146 -1.84 -10.71 8.64
CA ILE A 146 -0.82 -10.11 9.51
C ILE A 146 -0.51 -11.03 10.69
N GLU A 147 0.79 -11.28 10.87
CA GLU A 147 1.36 -11.85 12.09
C GLU A 147 2.08 -10.74 12.86
N ILE A 148 1.66 -10.49 14.10
CA ILE A 148 2.28 -9.49 14.97
C ILE A 148 3.47 -10.13 15.67
N LEU A 149 4.68 -9.60 15.43
CA LEU A 149 5.89 -10.03 16.13
C LEU A 149 6.09 -9.27 17.44
N ASN A 150 5.80 -7.96 17.42
CA ASN A 150 5.79 -7.06 18.58
C ASN A 150 5.00 -5.78 18.21
N SER A 151 4.96 -4.78 19.11
CA SER A 151 4.15 -3.56 18.91
C SER A 151 4.59 -2.68 17.72
N ASN A 152 5.77 -2.92 17.16
CA ASN A 152 6.35 -2.15 16.05
C ASN A 152 6.94 -3.00 14.93
N THR A 153 6.63 -4.29 14.88
CA THR A 153 7.10 -5.20 13.83
C THR A 153 6.03 -6.24 13.49
N ILE A 154 5.68 -6.34 12.22
CA ILE A 154 4.71 -7.30 11.71
C ILE A 154 5.24 -8.03 10.47
N LYS A 155 4.75 -9.25 10.23
CA LYS A 155 4.86 -9.92 8.93
C LYS A 155 3.54 -9.81 8.19
N MET A 156 3.60 -9.65 6.87
CA MET A 156 2.44 -9.52 6.02
C MET A 156 2.50 -10.43 4.79
N LYS A 157 1.36 -11.05 4.50
CA LYS A 157 1.03 -11.64 3.20
C LYS A 157 -0.19 -10.94 2.63
N VAL A 158 -0.24 -10.79 1.30
CA VAL A 158 -1.28 -10.00 0.63
C VAL A 158 -1.85 -10.71 -0.60
N TRP A 159 -3.16 -10.53 -0.77
CA TRP A 159 -3.88 -10.74 -2.02
C TRP A 159 -4.34 -9.39 -2.54
N GLU A 160 -3.76 -8.92 -3.63
CA GLU A 160 -4.11 -7.63 -4.22
C GLU A 160 -5.35 -7.75 -5.12
N ARG A 161 -6.23 -6.77 -5.01
CA ARG A 161 -7.46 -6.62 -5.82
C ARG A 161 -7.13 -6.66 -7.31
N GLY A 162 -7.62 -7.67 -8.01
CA GLY A 162 -7.42 -7.85 -9.44
C GLY A 162 -6.05 -8.38 -9.88
N ALA A 163 -5.07 -8.48 -8.98
CA ALA A 163 -3.73 -8.97 -9.28
C ALA A 163 -3.40 -10.32 -8.63
N GLY A 164 -4.06 -10.64 -7.51
CA GLY A 164 -3.84 -11.90 -6.81
C GLY A 164 -2.70 -11.84 -5.79
N VAL A 165 -2.00 -12.95 -5.60
CA VAL A 165 -0.85 -13.02 -4.69
C VAL A 165 0.29 -12.19 -5.26
N THR A 166 0.78 -11.22 -4.49
CA THR A 166 1.96 -10.42 -4.82
C THR A 166 2.99 -10.47 -3.69
N LEU A 167 4.23 -10.16 -4.01
CA LEU A 167 5.35 -10.23 -3.05
C LEU A 167 5.44 -8.99 -2.14
N ALA A 168 4.81 -7.88 -2.54
CA ALA A 168 4.82 -6.62 -1.80
C ALA A 168 3.69 -5.70 -2.25
N CYS A 169 2.96 -5.14 -1.29
CA CYS A 169 1.93 -4.13 -1.50
C CYS A 169 2.15 -2.96 -0.55
N GLY A 170 2.51 -1.78 -1.08
CA GLY A 170 2.79 -0.60 -0.27
C GLY A 170 1.56 -0.05 0.44
N SER A 171 0.41 0.07 -0.26
CA SER A 171 -0.85 0.50 0.35
C SER A 171 -1.36 -0.52 1.38
N GLY A 172 -1.19 -1.82 1.11
CA GLY A 172 -1.50 -2.88 2.08
C GLY A 172 -0.66 -2.79 3.36
N ALA A 173 0.65 -2.50 3.24
CA ALA A 173 1.50 -2.27 4.41
C ALA A 173 1.02 -1.07 5.25
N CYS A 174 0.66 0.04 4.60
CA CYS A 174 0.09 1.21 5.28
C CYS A 174 -1.24 0.86 5.95
N ALA A 175 -2.14 0.16 5.26
CA ALA A 175 -3.43 -0.27 5.79
C ALA A 175 -3.26 -1.18 7.01
N ALA A 176 -2.28 -2.12 6.97
CA ALA A 176 -1.99 -3.04 8.06
C ALA A 176 -1.57 -2.31 9.34
N VAL A 177 -0.63 -1.35 9.23
CA VAL A 177 -0.17 -0.57 10.41
C VAL A 177 -1.29 0.32 10.93
N TYR A 178 -2.05 0.98 10.06
CA TYR A 178 -3.17 1.81 10.48
C TYR A 178 -4.27 0.98 11.16
N ALA A 179 -4.63 -0.17 10.62
CA ALA A 179 -5.58 -1.10 11.23
C ALA A 179 -5.11 -1.55 12.62
N GLY A 180 -3.84 -1.92 12.75
CA GLY A 180 -3.22 -2.31 14.01
C GLY A 180 -3.22 -1.18 15.05
N LEU A 181 -2.93 0.06 14.63
CA LEU A 181 -3.03 1.25 15.48
C LEU A 181 -4.47 1.48 15.97
N LYS A 182 -5.47 1.42 15.08
CA LYS A 182 -6.89 1.57 15.45
C LYS A 182 -7.37 0.47 16.40
N LYS A 183 -6.85 -0.75 16.27
CA LYS A 183 -7.11 -1.87 17.19
C LYS A 183 -6.26 -1.82 18.45
N LYS A 184 -5.34 -0.86 18.60
CA LYS A 184 -4.38 -0.75 19.72
C LYS A 184 -3.46 -1.98 19.84
N LEU A 185 -3.16 -2.62 18.72
CA LEU A 185 -2.25 -3.76 18.61
C LEU A 185 -0.83 -3.32 18.23
N LEU A 186 -0.71 -2.17 17.56
CA LEU A 186 0.55 -1.61 17.08
C LEU A 186 0.70 -0.16 17.53
N GLU A 187 1.95 0.30 17.56
CA GLU A 187 2.30 1.71 17.65
C GLU A 187 2.06 2.43 16.32
N SER A 188 2.19 3.76 16.31
CA SER A 188 2.03 4.58 15.09
C SER A 188 3.16 4.39 14.08
N SER A 189 4.23 3.71 14.46
CA SER A 189 5.40 3.42 13.62
C SER A 189 5.73 1.94 13.69
N ALA A 190 5.79 1.27 12.53
CA ALA A 190 6.10 -0.15 12.47
C ALA A 190 6.86 -0.56 11.21
N GLU A 191 7.72 -1.56 11.36
CA GLU A 191 8.31 -2.31 10.27
C GLU A 191 7.32 -3.38 9.78
N VAL A 192 7.08 -3.41 8.48
CA VAL A 192 6.28 -4.43 7.80
C VAL A 192 7.19 -5.33 7.00
N GLN A 193 7.40 -6.55 7.49
CA GLN A 193 8.19 -7.58 6.82
C GLN A 193 7.34 -8.26 5.74
N LEU A 194 7.83 -8.19 4.51
CA LEU A 194 7.24 -8.78 3.30
C LEU A 194 8.13 -9.93 2.83
N GLU A 195 7.69 -10.69 1.84
CA GLU A 195 8.46 -11.84 1.34
C GLU A 195 9.84 -11.47 0.78
N LYS A 196 10.00 -10.26 0.23
CA LYS A 196 11.23 -9.80 -0.45
C LYS A 196 11.85 -8.54 0.14
N GLY A 197 11.57 -8.24 1.40
CA GLY A 197 12.13 -7.08 2.08
C GLY A 197 11.18 -6.48 3.09
N SER A 198 11.52 -5.31 3.61
CA SER A 198 10.72 -4.60 4.60
C SER A 198 10.33 -3.21 4.12
N LEU A 199 9.24 -2.70 4.67
CA LEU A 199 8.83 -1.31 4.57
C LEU A 199 8.68 -0.74 5.98
N HIS A 200 9.09 0.50 6.18
CA HIS A 200 8.82 1.22 7.41
C HIS A 200 7.64 2.16 7.22
N ILE A 201 6.59 1.98 8.03
CA ILE A 201 5.37 2.77 7.96
C ILE A 201 5.24 3.62 9.21
N ASN A 202 5.01 4.91 9.03
CA ASN A 202 4.76 5.85 10.11
C ASN A 202 3.42 6.56 9.88
N ILE A 203 2.53 6.52 10.87
CA ILE A 203 1.21 7.16 10.83
C ILE A 203 1.26 8.47 11.58
N ILE A 204 1.06 9.57 10.87
CA ILE A 204 1.06 10.94 11.42
C ILE A 204 -0.24 11.62 10.96
N ASP A 205 -1.08 12.08 11.87
CA ASP A 205 -2.34 12.76 11.58
C ASP A 205 -3.21 12.01 10.55
N GLU A 206 -3.31 10.68 10.72
CA GLU A 206 -4.02 9.76 9.84
C GLU A 206 -3.44 9.68 8.41
N GLN A 207 -2.25 10.21 8.17
CA GLN A 207 -1.51 10.03 6.92
C GLN A 207 -0.45 8.94 7.07
N ALA A 208 -0.30 8.11 6.05
CA ALA A 208 0.76 7.10 6.02
C ALA A 208 2.00 7.64 5.31
N ILE A 209 3.12 7.62 6.04
CA ILE A 209 4.44 7.85 5.47
C ILE A 209 5.12 6.49 5.33
N MET A 210 5.35 6.07 4.10
CA MET A 210 5.96 4.78 3.77
C MET A 210 7.40 5.00 3.32
N THR A 211 8.34 4.40 4.01
CA THR A 211 9.79 4.44 3.70
C THR A 211 10.27 3.05 3.32
N GLY A 212 11.09 2.97 2.30
CA GLY A 212 11.69 1.71 1.86
C GLY A 212 12.67 1.88 0.70
N PRO A 213 13.38 0.81 0.34
CA PRO A 213 14.39 0.84 -0.70
C PRO A 213 13.77 1.07 -2.08
N ALA A 214 14.59 1.62 -2.97
CA ALA A 214 14.36 1.67 -4.40
C ALA A 214 15.72 1.53 -5.11
N GLU A 215 15.93 0.40 -5.78
CA GLU A 215 17.20 0.04 -6.37
C GLU A 215 17.06 -0.17 -7.88
N ILE A 216 18.09 0.25 -8.64
CA ILE A 216 18.19 0.00 -10.07
C ILE A 216 18.77 -1.40 -10.26
N SER A 217 17.95 -2.34 -10.73
CA SER A 217 18.35 -3.73 -10.91
C SER A 217 19.34 -3.92 -12.07
N TYR A 218 19.15 -3.15 -13.16
CA TYR A 218 20.05 -3.16 -14.32
C TYR A 218 19.85 -1.91 -15.19
N SER A 219 20.81 -1.60 -16.04
CA SER A 219 20.73 -0.58 -17.09
C SER A 219 21.03 -1.21 -18.44
N GLY A 220 20.39 -0.72 -19.50
CA GLY A 220 20.58 -1.26 -20.85
C GLY A 220 19.99 -0.36 -21.92
N SER A 221 20.18 -0.75 -23.19
CA SER A 221 19.63 -0.07 -24.35
C SER A 221 18.75 -1.03 -25.13
N ILE A 222 17.63 -0.52 -25.68
CA ILE A 222 16.71 -1.26 -26.53
C ILE A 222 16.45 -0.46 -27.82
N GLN A 223 16.44 -1.14 -28.97
CA GLN A 223 15.96 -0.54 -30.23
C GLN A 223 14.45 -0.61 -30.27
N ILE A 224 13.81 0.53 -30.43
CA ILE A 224 12.36 0.62 -30.65
C ILE A 224 12.13 0.63 -32.15
N GLN A 225 11.34 -0.33 -32.67
CA GLN A 225 10.95 -0.40 -34.09
C GLN A 225 9.68 0.39 -34.33
#